data_4009acbf2028bc564a80c21fa6276896
#
_entry.id   4009acbf2028bc564a80c21fa6276896
#
_cell.length_a   1.000
_cell.length_b   1.000
_cell.length_c   1.000
_cell.angle_alpha   90.00
_cell.angle_beta   90.00
_cell.angle_gamma   90.00
#
_symmetry.space_group_name_H-M   'P 1'
#
loop_
_entity.id
_entity.type
_entity.pdbx_description
1 polymer ?
#
loop_
_entity_poly.entity_id
_entity_poly.type
_entity_poly.pdbx_seq_one_letter_code
_entity_poly.pdbx_strand_id
1 'polypeptide(L)'
;MIASLLSLSEIMTLDKFAEHISTHGSKYNRADIQAVLIQAVDCMREQLLAGQRIQMGDLGTFSIHINSMGAESLETYNPAIHVEDLNVRWKAGTRFLSLLKDSVFNLVPTRKAAKLVVKALKAGKNTVDLTGEASGPDDKTEENA
;
A
#
# COMPACT_ATOMS: atom_id res chain seq x y z
N MET A 1 -14.86 9.68 12.70
CA MET A 1 -13.71 10.35 12.06
C MET A 1 -12.92 9.28 11.34
N ILE A 2 -13.10 9.15 10.02
CA ILE A 2 -12.41 8.14 9.23
C ILE A 2 -11.12 8.81 8.75
N ALA A 3 -10.00 8.42 9.34
CA ALA A 3 -8.70 8.78 8.82
C ALA A 3 -8.57 8.10 7.45
N SER A 4 -8.83 8.83 6.40
CA SER A 4 -8.54 8.41 5.04
C SER A 4 -7.09 8.75 4.78
N LEU A 5 -6.20 7.78 5.01
CA LEU A 5 -5.54 7.10 3.92
C LEU A 5 -4.73 7.98 2.97
N LEU A 6 -3.45 7.83 3.14
CA LEU A 6 -2.42 7.87 2.09
C LEU A 6 -3.06 7.94 0.70
N SER A 7 -3.10 9.12 0.12
CA SER A 7 -3.26 9.26 -1.32
C SER A 7 -1.97 8.73 -1.95
N LEU A 8 -1.98 7.48 -2.38
CA LEU A 8 -0.93 6.89 -3.21
C LEU A 8 -0.98 7.60 -4.57
N SER A 9 -0.24 8.69 -4.70
CA SER A 9 -0.32 9.55 -5.87
C SER A 9 0.42 9.00 -7.08
N GLU A 10 1.50 8.25 -6.89
CA GLU A 10 2.27 7.65 -7.99
C GLU A 10 2.89 6.32 -7.59
N ILE A 11 2.91 5.38 -8.54
CA ILE A 11 3.66 4.13 -8.41
C ILE A 11 5.11 4.42 -8.79
N MET A 12 6.01 4.20 -7.85
CA MET A 12 7.45 4.20 -8.14
C MET A 12 7.81 2.90 -8.86
N THR A 13 8.09 2.99 -10.16
CA THR A 13 8.52 1.83 -10.95
C THR A 13 9.93 1.41 -10.58
N LEU A 14 10.33 0.18 -10.94
CA LEU A 14 11.68 -0.33 -10.71
C LEU A 14 12.75 0.58 -11.33
N ASP A 15 12.49 1.12 -12.51
CA ASP A 15 13.39 2.03 -13.22
C ASP A 15 13.59 3.34 -12.44
N LYS A 16 12.50 3.99 -12.01
CA LYS A 16 12.55 5.19 -11.16
C LYS A 16 13.24 4.92 -9.82
N PHE A 17 13.02 3.72 -9.25
CA PHE A 17 13.67 3.33 -8.00
C PHE A 17 15.17 3.12 -8.19
N ALA A 18 15.61 2.47 -9.26
CA ALA A 18 17.01 2.30 -9.60
C ALA A 18 17.70 3.64 -9.86
N GLU A 19 17.01 4.57 -10.55
CA GLU A 19 17.48 5.94 -10.74
C GLU A 19 17.67 6.64 -9.39
N HIS A 20 16.67 6.58 -8.52
CA HIS A 20 16.74 7.16 -7.17
C HIS A 20 17.94 6.63 -6.39
N ILE A 21 18.17 5.31 -6.38
CA ILE A 21 19.34 4.71 -5.71
C ILE A 21 20.65 5.26 -6.29
N SER A 22 20.73 5.42 -7.61
CA SER A 22 21.95 5.93 -8.26
C SER A 22 22.31 7.35 -7.85
N THR A 23 21.32 8.18 -7.48
CA THR A 23 21.53 9.57 -7.01
C THR A 23 22.06 9.67 -5.59
N HIS A 24 22.01 8.60 -4.80
CA HIS A 24 22.49 8.57 -3.40
C HIS A 24 24.01 8.31 -3.28
N GLY A 25 24.80 8.73 -4.25
CA GLY A 25 26.26 8.57 -4.23
C GLY A 25 26.72 7.15 -4.52
N SER A 26 25.87 6.35 -5.16
CA SER A 26 26.24 5.03 -5.65
C SER A 26 27.29 5.11 -6.76
N LYS A 27 28.28 4.22 -6.73
CA LYS A 27 29.23 4.02 -7.83
C LYS A 27 28.63 3.23 -9.01
N TYR A 28 27.42 2.69 -8.83
CA TYR A 28 26.70 1.96 -9.86
C TYR A 28 25.71 2.89 -10.57
N ASN A 29 25.61 2.76 -11.88
CA ASN A 29 24.63 3.51 -12.64
C ASN A 29 23.23 2.89 -12.54
N ARG A 30 22.22 3.61 -13.02
CA ARG A 30 20.82 3.15 -13.02
C ARG A 30 20.64 1.78 -13.65
N ALA A 31 21.30 1.53 -14.81
CA ALA A 31 21.14 0.28 -15.54
C ALA A 31 21.73 -0.91 -14.77
N ASP A 32 22.88 -0.72 -14.13
CA ASP A 32 23.51 -1.77 -13.31
C ASP A 32 22.61 -2.13 -12.12
N ILE A 33 22.09 -1.13 -11.42
CA ILE A 33 21.19 -1.31 -10.26
C ILE A 33 19.92 -2.03 -10.70
N GLN A 34 19.33 -1.61 -11.81
CA GLN A 34 18.11 -2.23 -12.34
C GLN A 34 18.35 -3.70 -12.73
N ALA A 35 19.47 -4.00 -13.39
CA ALA A 35 19.83 -5.36 -13.77
C ALA A 35 19.98 -6.27 -12.53
N VAL A 36 20.67 -5.79 -11.49
CA VAL A 36 20.85 -6.54 -10.23
C VAL A 36 19.52 -6.79 -9.55
N LEU A 37 18.62 -5.79 -9.50
CA LEU A 37 17.29 -5.94 -8.88
C LEU A 37 16.43 -6.95 -9.64
N ILE A 38 16.47 -6.95 -10.98
CA ILE A 38 15.74 -7.94 -11.79
C ILE A 38 16.28 -9.35 -11.51
N GLN A 39 17.61 -9.53 -11.54
CA GLN A 39 18.22 -10.82 -11.21
C GLN A 39 17.87 -11.28 -9.80
N ALA A 40 17.85 -10.36 -8.84
CA ALA A 40 17.46 -10.68 -7.46
C ALA A 40 16.04 -11.22 -7.39
N VAL A 41 15.10 -10.62 -8.12
CA VAL A 41 13.70 -11.08 -8.16
C VAL A 41 13.60 -12.48 -8.78
N ASP A 42 14.30 -12.72 -9.88
CA ASP A 42 14.31 -14.04 -10.56
C ASP A 42 14.90 -15.13 -9.65
N CYS A 43 16.05 -14.86 -9.02
CA CYS A 43 16.67 -15.78 -8.07
C CYS A 43 15.78 -15.99 -6.83
N MET A 44 15.13 -14.96 -6.32
CA MET A 44 14.19 -15.09 -5.21
C MET A 44 13.04 -16.03 -5.56
N ARG A 45 12.46 -15.87 -6.76
CA ARG A 45 11.37 -16.74 -7.21
C ARG A 45 11.83 -18.20 -7.25
N GLU A 46 13.00 -18.48 -7.81
CA GLU A 46 13.57 -19.83 -7.88
C GLU A 46 13.75 -20.46 -6.50
N GLN A 47 14.40 -19.73 -5.58
CA GLN A 47 14.68 -20.24 -4.23
C GLN A 47 13.41 -20.41 -3.39
N LEU A 48 12.45 -19.51 -3.53
CA LEU A 48 11.15 -19.64 -2.84
C LEU A 48 10.38 -20.87 -3.34
N LEU A 49 10.39 -21.15 -4.64
CA LEU A 49 9.78 -22.36 -5.22
C LEU A 49 10.51 -23.64 -4.79
N ALA A 50 11.81 -23.57 -4.52
CA ALA A 50 12.57 -24.64 -3.91
C ALA A 50 12.28 -24.83 -2.40
N GLY A 51 11.34 -24.07 -1.84
CA GLY A 51 10.93 -24.15 -0.43
C GLY A 51 11.86 -23.41 0.55
N GLN A 52 12.79 -22.60 0.03
CA GLN A 52 13.70 -21.83 0.87
C GLN A 52 13.02 -20.55 1.39
N ARG A 53 13.39 -20.14 2.58
CA ARG A 53 13.09 -18.80 3.10
C ARG A 53 14.28 -17.90 2.83
N ILE A 54 14.02 -16.68 2.34
CA ILE A 54 15.06 -15.74 1.95
C ILE A 54 15.08 -14.59 2.95
N GLN A 55 16.17 -14.45 3.68
CA GLN A 55 16.40 -13.34 4.57
C GLN A 55 17.29 -12.30 3.89
N MET A 56 16.75 -11.11 3.65
CA MET A 56 17.46 -9.99 3.02
C MET A 56 17.80 -8.92 4.06
N GLY A 57 18.59 -9.27 5.06
CA GLY A 57 19.04 -8.35 6.10
C GLY A 57 17.87 -7.54 6.70
N ASP A 58 18.06 -6.23 6.74
CA ASP A 58 17.08 -5.28 7.31
C ASP A 58 15.78 -5.13 6.49
N LEU A 59 15.77 -5.59 5.23
CA LEU A 59 14.55 -5.59 4.42
C LEU A 59 13.53 -6.57 4.99
N GLY A 60 14.01 -7.72 5.48
CA GLY A 60 13.15 -8.72 6.09
C GLY A 60 13.26 -10.10 5.45
N THR A 61 12.26 -10.92 5.73
CA THR A 61 12.25 -12.32 5.31
C THR A 61 11.06 -12.60 4.41
N PHE A 62 11.33 -13.25 3.28
CA PHE A 62 10.34 -13.74 2.34
C PHE A 62 10.17 -15.24 2.51
N SER A 63 8.94 -15.72 2.46
CA SER A 63 8.59 -17.14 2.56
C SER A 63 7.35 -17.46 1.76
N ILE A 64 7.24 -18.69 1.26
CA ILE A 64 5.99 -19.18 0.70
C ILE A 64 5.06 -19.60 1.83
N HIS A 65 3.80 -19.26 1.65
CA HIS A 65 2.68 -19.76 2.43
C HIS A 65 1.76 -20.56 1.52
N ILE A 66 1.48 -21.78 1.93
CA ILE A 66 0.59 -22.69 1.21
C ILE A 66 -0.79 -22.61 1.84
N ASN A 67 -1.79 -22.25 1.06
CA ASN A 67 -3.18 -22.42 1.42
C ASN A 67 -3.64 -23.79 0.94
N SER A 68 -4.08 -24.62 1.87
CA SER A 68 -4.59 -25.95 1.53
C SER A 68 -5.87 -26.25 2.29
N MET A 69 -6.78 -26.95 1.63
CA MET A 69 -7.89 -27.61 2.31
C MET A 69 -7.37 -28.83 3.08
N GLY A 70 -7.92 -29.07 4.25
CA GLY A 70 -7.62 -30.29 5.01
C GLY A 70 -8.10 -31.54 4.25
N ALA A 71 -7.33 -32.61 4.30
CA ALA A 71 -7.77 -33.93 3.90
C ALA A 71 -8.18 -34.74 5.15
N GLU A 72 -9.08 -35.68 4.99
CA GLU A 72 -9.54 -36.55 6.09
C GLU A 72 -8.42 -37.46 6.62
N SER A 73 -7.46 -37.82 5.77
CA SER A 73 -6.28 -38.62 6.14
C SER A 73 -5.08 -38.27 5.26
N LEU A 74 -3.88 -38.63 5.73
CA LEU A 74 -2.64 -38.51 4.94
C LEU A 74 -2.68 -39.33 3.64
N GLU A 75 -3.39 -40.44 3.63
CA GLU A 75 -3.52 -41.31 2.47
C GLU A 75 -4.39 -40.71 1.37
N THR A 76 -5.35 -39.87 1.75
CA THR A 76 -6.25 -39.17 0.83
C THR A 76 -5.73 -37.80 0.40
N TYR A 77 -4.64 -37.33 1.02
CA TYR A 77 -4.06 -36.04 0.66
C TYR A 77 -3.40 -36.09 -0.73
N ASN A 78 -3.92 -35.27 -1.62
CA ASN A 78 -3.33 -35.05 -2.94
C ASN A 78 -3.03 -33.54 -3.11
N PRO A 79 -1.74 -33.17 -3.21
CA PRO A 79 -1.38 -31.75 -3.37
C PRO A 79 -2.06 -31.03 -4.54
N ALA A 80 -2.27 -31.76 -5.66
CA ALA A 80 -2.90 -31.19 -6.85
C ALA A 80 -4.39 -30.82 -6.66
N ILE A 81 -5.03 -31.40 -5.64
CA ILE A 81 -6.45 -31.17 -5.35
C ILE A 81 -6.61 -30.28 -4.10
N HIS A 82 -5.76 -30.49 -3.09
CA HIS A 82 -5.90 -29.86 -1.78
C HIS A 82 -5.13 -28.56 -1.63
N VAL A 83 -4.13 -28.28 -2.49
CA VAL A 83 -3.46 -26.97 -2.49
C VAL A 83 -4.25 -26.01 -3.34
N GLU A 84 -4.83 -24.99 -2.69
CA GLU A 84 -5.65 -23.99 -3.35
C GLU A 84 -4.82 -22.83 -3.90
N ASP A 85 -3.81 -22.41 -3.14
CA ASP A 85 -3.01 -21.23 -3.50
C ASP A 85 -1.63 -21.22 -2.83
N LEU A 86 -0.69 -20.54 -3.48
CA LEU A 86 0.66 -20.28 -3.01
C LEU A 86 0.89 -18.78 -2.95
N ASN A 87 1.09 -18.26 -1.75
CA ASN A 87 1.30 -16.84 -1.53
C ASN A 87 2.70 -16.56 -0.98
N VAL A 88 3.33 -15.49 -1.48
CA VAL A 88 4.57 -14.99 -0.88
C VAL A 88 4.21 -14.10 0.30
N ARG A 89 4.73 -14.43 1.48
CA ARG A 89 4.63 -13.61 2.68
C ARG A 89 5.96 -12.91 2.92
N TRP A 90 5.87 -11.62 3.17
CA TRP A 90 6.98 -10.80 3.63
C TRP A 90 6.81 -10.46 5.10
N LYS A 91 7.84 -10.80 5.89
CA LYS A 91 7.97 -10.35 7.28
C LYS A 91 8.98 -9.20 7.31
N ALA A 92 8.53 -8.04 7.71
CA ALA A 92 9.36 -6.84 7.77
C ALA A 92 10.62 -7.05 8.62
N GLY A 93 11.73 -6.55 8.14
CA GLY A 93 12.98 -6.46 8.87
C GLY A 93 13.03 -5.22 9.76
N THR A 94 14.14 -5.04 10.47
CA THR A 94 14.29 -4.01 11.51
C THR A 94 14.06 -2.59 11.00
N ARG A 95 14.47 -2.27 9.79
CA ARG A 95 14.28 -0.92 9.19
C ARG A 95 12.84 -0.60 8.82
N PHE A 96 11.98 -1.62 8.70
CA PHE A 96 10.57 -1.45 8.36
C PHE A 96 9.64 -1.62 9.58
N LEU A 97 10.21 -1.82 10.76
CA LEU A 97 9.48 -1.79 12.01
C LEU A 97 9.32 -0.34 12.48
N SER A 98 8.20 -0.05 13.11
CA SER A 98 7.96 1.28 13.73
C SER A 98 7.90 2.46 12.75
N LEU A 99 7.55 2.25 11.49
CA LEU A 99 7.40 3.31 10.47
C LEU A 99 6.46 4.44 10.94
N LEU A 100 5.53 4.14 11.84
CA LEU A 100 4.62 5.14 12.40
C LEU A 100 5.37 6.27 13.14
N LYS A 101 6.50 5.96 13.79
CA LYS A 101 7.29 6.95 14.53
C LYS A 101 7.98 7.94 13.60
N ASP A 102 8.35 7.47 12.42
CA ASP A 102 9.09 8.25 11.41
C ASP A 102 8.15 8.86 10.37
N SER A 103 6.84 8.56 10.48
CA SER A 103 5.85 9.02 9.50
C SER A 103 5.39 10.44 9.79
N VAL A 104 5.39 11.27 8.76
CA VAL A 104 4.76 12.59 8.78
C VAL A 104 3.41 12.47 8.08
N PHE A 105 2.34 12.82 8.80
CA PHE A 105 0.98 12.74 8.26
C PHE A 105 0.53 14.12 7.77
N ASN A 106 0.26 14.21 6.48
CA ASN A 106 -0.40 15.36 5.90
C ASN A 106 -1.90 15.09 5.79
N LEU A 107 -2.72 15.99 6.29
CA LEU A 107 -4.17 15.91 6.14
C LEU A 107 -4.52 16.18 4.66
N VAL A 108 -4.95 15.14 3.96
CA VAL A 108 -5.50 15.30 2.61
C VAL A 108 -7.01 15.45 2.73
N PRO A 109 -7.59 16.60 2.33
CA PRO A 109 -9.03 16.80 2.41
C PRO A 109 -9.74 15.81 1.49
N THR A 110 -10.83 15.22 1.99
CA THR A 110 -11.69 14.38 1.15
C THR A 110 -12.21 15.18 -0.05
N ARG A 111 -12.63 14.51 -1.13
CA ARG A 111 -13.22 15.19 -2.29
C ARG A 111 -14.40 16.11 -1.91
N LYS A 112 -15.18 15.74 -0.89
CA LYS A 112 -16.28 16.58 -0.35
C LYS A 112 -15.71 17.82 0.33
N ALA A 113 -14.74 17.66 1.22
CA ALA A 113 -14.08 18.77 1.90
C ALA A 113 -13.37 19.70 0.93
N ALA A 114 -12.65 19.18 -0.07
CA ALA A 114 -12.02 19.98 -1.11
C ALA A 114 -13.05 20.83 -1.91
N LYS A 115 -14.20 20.26 -2.26
CA LYS A 115 -15.29 21.01 -2.92
C LYS A 115 -15.84 22.10 -2.02
N LEU A 116 -16.00 21.87 -0.72
CA LEU A 116 -16.47 22.87 0.25
C LEU A 116 -15.46 24.03 0.38
N VAL A 117 -14.18 23.70 0.46
CA VAL A 117 -13.10 24.71 0.50
C VAL A 117 -13.13 25.58 -0.77
N VAL A 118 -13.19 24.98 -1.95
CA VAL A 118 -13.26 25.71 -3.22
C VAL A 118 -14.52 26.57 -3.29
N LYS A 119 -15.68 26.06 -2.84
CA LYS A 119 -16.93 26.82 -2.78
C LYS A 119 -16.85 28.03 -1.84
N ALA A 120 -16.25 27.84 -0.66
CA ALA A 120 -16.07 28.91 0.31
C ALA A 120 -15.09 29.98 -0.19
N LEU A 121 -13.99 29.60 -0.82
CA LEU A 121 -13.05 30.54 -1.45
C LEU A 121 -13.71 31.37 -2.54
N LYS A 122 -14.51 30.75 -3.40
CA LYS A 122 -15.29 31.48 -4.43
C LYS A 122 -16.32 32.42 -3.83
N ALA A 123 -16.82 32.14 -2.63
CA ALA A 123 -17.75 32.98 -1.89
C ALA A 123 -17.06 34.04 -0.99
N GLY A 124 -15.72 34.16 -1.06
CA GLY A 124 -14.95 35.11 -0.27
C GLY A 124 -14.92 34.83 1.24
N LYS A 125 -15.20 33.58 1.64
CA LYS A 125 -15.15 33.16 3.05
C LYS A 125 -13.76 32.64 3.41
N ASN A 126 -13.20 33.14 4.52
CA ASN A 126 -11.88 32.75 5.01
C ASN A 126 -11.90 31.49 5.91
N THR A 127 -13.08 31.00 6.26
CA THR A 127 -13.26 29.81 7.10
C THR A 127 -14.23 28.85 6.46
N VAL A 128 -13.95 27.56 6.59
CA VAL A 128 -14.79 26.46 6.08
C VAL A 128 -15.06 25.51 7.24
N ASP A 129 -16.32 25.28 7.54
CA ASP A 129 -16.70 24.22 8.46
C ASP A 129 -16.63 22.86 7.73
N LEU A 130 -15.70 22.01 8.16
CA LEU A 130 -15.49 20.68 7.60
C LEU A 130 -16.22 19.58 8.38
N THR A 131 -16.91 19.94 9.47
CA THR A 131 -17.64 18.99 10.32
C THR A 131 -18.96 18.52 9.73
N GLY A 132 -19.42 19.19 8.65
CA GLY A 132 -20.42 18.70 7.69
C GLY A 132 -21.63 17.96 8.27
N GLU A 133 -22.28 18.47 9.29
CA GLU A 133 -23.68 18.14 9.51
C GLU A 133 -24.50 18.85 8.42
N ALA A 134 -25.06 18.03 7.54
CA ALA A 134 -25.98 18.50 6.55
C ALA A 134 -27.23 19.06 7.26
N SER A 135 -27.30 20.38 7.40
CA SER A 135 -28.58 21.02 7.59
C SER A 135 -29.41 20.72 6.34
N GLY A 136 -30.39 19.88 6.50
CA GLY A 136 -31.37 19.57 5.48
C GLY A 136 -32.11 20.86 5.03
N PRO A 137 -32.68 20.86 3.83
CA PRO A 137 -33.45 21.96 3.35
C PRO A 137 -34.69 22.14 4.24
N ASP A 138 -34.85 23.35 4.81
CA ASP A 138 -36.08 23.77 5.44
C ASP A 138 -37.21 23.67 4.44
N ASP A 139 -38.07 22.72 4.66
CA ASP A 139 -39.38 22.62 4.02
C ASP A 139 -40.27 23.71 4.63
N LYS A 140 -40.33 24.87 3.97
CA LYS A 140 -41.34 25.86 4.23
C LYS A 140 -42.57 25.51 3.42
N THR A 141 -43.43 24.71 4.01
CA THR A 141 -44.83 24.68 3.61
C THR A 141 -45.47 26.01 3.92
N GLU A 142 -45.68 26.82 2.90
CA GLU A 142 -46.62 27.94 2.97
C GLU A 142 -48.04 27.39 2.92
N GLU A 143 -48.66 27.39 4.09
CA GLU A 143 -50.11 27.26 4.24
C GLU A 143 -50.72 28.60 3.89
N ASN A 144 -51.45 28.68 2.79
CA ASN A 144 -52.35 29.76 2.46
C ASN A 144 -53.77 29.28 2.52
N ALA A 145 -54.52 30.01 3.34
CA ALA A 145 -55.95 29.97 3.60
C ALA A 145 -56.85 30.13 2.38
#